data_d9ce5283e0c1f286cd5d3b66898f4905
#
_entry.id   d9ce5283e0c1f286cd5d3b66898f4905
#
_cell.length_a   1.000
_cell.length_b   1.000
_cell.length_c   1.000
_cell.angle_alpha   90.00
_cell.angle_beta   90.00
_cell.angle_gamma   90.00
#
_symmetry.space_group_name_H-M   'P 1'
#
loop_
_entity.id
_entity.type
_entity.pdbx_description
1 polymer ?
#
loop_
_entity_poly.entity_id
_entity_poly.type
_entity_poly.pdbx_seq_one_letter_code
_entity_poly.pdbx_strand_id
1 'polypeptide(L)'
;MKYINNYFNELKETINKVSHEEIEKVVEVLFEAYQKNRQIFIMGNGGSASLASHFATDMGKGTLNRHYDDEKRFKVTSLTDNVAILTAYANDLSFEECFVQQLRNLINPKDVVLAITGSGNSENVLRAVTYASKTNATTIGFTGF
;
A
#
# COMPACT_ATOMS: atom_id res chain seq x y z
N MET A 1 32.84 -13.91 3.10
CA MET A 1 31.86 -14.94 3.51
C MET A 1 31.19 -14.67 4.86
N LYS A 2 31.90 -14.23 5.91
CA LYS A 2 31.31 -13.95 7.24
C LYS A 2 30.17 -12.93 7.20
N TYR A 3 30.29 -11.82 6.45
CA TYR A 3 29.27 -10.79 6.32
C TYR A 3 27.97 -11.33 5.69
N ILE A 4 28.09 -12.09 4.60
CA ILE A 4 26.93 -12.69 3.92
C ILE A 4 26.18 -13.65 4.82
N ASN A 5 26.91 -14.52 5.54
CA ASN A 5 26.30 -15.45 6.46
C ASN A 5 25.56 -14.75 7.62
N ASN A 6 26.16 -13.68 8.17
CA ASN A 6 25.51 -12.87 9.20
C ASN A 6 24.22 -12.25 8.67
N TYR A 7 24.23 -11.64 7.49
CA TYR A 7 23.04 -11.07 6.86
C TYR A 7 21.91 -12.10 6.70
N PHE A 8 22.23 -13.29 6.18
CA PHE A 8 21.21 -14.34 6.03
C PHE A 8 20.68 -14.85 7.37
N ASN A 9 21.49 -14.89 8.42
CA ASN A 9 21.03 -15.26 9.74
C ASN A 9 20.08 -14.21 10.32
N GLU A 10 20.43 -12.92 10.24
CA GLU A 10 19.58 -11.80 10.66
C GLU A 10 18.26 -11.80 9.88
N LEU A 11 18.29 -12.04 8.56
CA LEU A 11 17.08 -12.14 7.73
C LEU A 11 16.16 -13.28 8.20
N LYS A 12 16.71 -14.47 8.46
CA LYS A 12 15.94 -15.62 8.99
C LYS A 12 15.31 -15.30 10.35
N GLU A 13 16.07 -14.68 11.25
CA GLU A 13 15.56 -14.27 12.56
C GLU A 13 14.45 -13.24 12.43
N THR A 14 14.58 -12.28 11.51
CA THR A 14 13.57 -11.25 11.26
C THR A 14 12.30 -11.88 10.70
N ILE A 15 12.40 -12.76 9.73
CA ILE A 15 11.24 -13.49 9.17
C ILE A 15 10.50 -14.27 10.26
N ASN A 16 11.23 -14.93 11.16
CA ASN A 16 10.64 -15.69 12.25
C ASN A 16 9.93 -14.83 13.31
N LYS A 17 10.21 -13.52 13.36
CA LYS A 17 9.56 -12.56 14.26
C LYS A 17 8.30 -11.92 13.67
N VAL A 18 8.06 -12.11 12.36
CA VAL A 18 6.86 -11.55 11.71
C VAL A 18 5.62 -12.25 12.25
N SER A 19 4.65 -11.49 12.70
CA SER A 19 3.40 -12.01 13.23
C SER A 19 2.53 -12.60 12.12
N HIS A 20 2.33 -13.90 12.12
CA HIS A 20 1.41 -14.56 11.20
C HIS A 20 -0.04 -14.09 11.41
N GLU A 21 -0.43 -13.82 12.66
CA GLU A 21 -1.76 -13.30 12.99
C GLU A 21 -2.03 -11.94 12.35
N GLU A 22 -1.03 -11.02 12.37
CA GLU A 22 -1.18 -9.72 11.73
C GLU A 22 -1.24 -9.84 10.20
N ILE A 23 -0.48 -10.78 9.61
CA ILE A 23 -0.59 -11.07 8.17
C ILE A 23 -1.98 -11.59 7.84
N GLU A 24 -2.52 -12.51 8.63
CA GLU A 24 -3.86 -13.07 8.41
C GLU A 24 -4.94 -11.98 8.46
N LYS A 25 -4.87 -11.06 9.44
CA LYS A 25 -5.76 -9.90 9.50
C LYS A 25 -5.69 -9.03 8.25
N VAL A 26 -4.48 -8.78 7.72
CA VAL A 26 -4.30 -8.03 6.48
C VAL A 26 -4.96 -8.76 5.31
N VAL A 27 -4.74 -10.07 5.19
CA VAL A 27 -5.38 -10.90 4.15
C VAL A 27 -6.91 -10.83 4.23
N GLU A 28 -7.48 -10.94 5.43
CA GLU A 28 -8.92 -10.84 5.65
C GLU A 28 -9.48 -9.47 5.23
N VAL A 29 -8.82 -8.37 5.59
CA VAL A 29 -9.22 -7.01 5.20
C VAL A 29 -9.21 -6.84 3.69
N LEU A 30 -8.15 -7.30 3.02
CA LEU A 30 -8.04 -7.20 1.56
C LEU A 30 -9.07 -8.08 0.85
N PHE A 31 -9.34 -9.27 1.38
CA PHE A 31 -10.36 -10.17 0.83
C PHE A 31 -11.77 -9.63 1.04
N GLU A 32 -12.07 -9.03 2.19
CA GLU A 32 -13.33 -8.32 2.43
C GLU A 32 -13.51 -7.14 1.45
N ALA A 33 -12.46 -6.35 1.20
CA ALA A 33 -12.49 -5.28 0.22
C ALA A 33 -12.83 -5.81 -1.18
N TYR A 34 -12.21 -6.92 -1.60
CA TYR A 34 -12.56 -7.62 -2.84
C TYR A 34 -14.04 -8.05 -2.86
N GLN A 35 -14.50 -8.72 -1.82
CA GLN A 35 -15.89 -9.20 -1.74
C GLN A 35 -16.93 -8.07 -1.82
N LYS A 36 -16.62 -6.94 -1.19
CA LYS A 36 -17.52 -5.78 -1.09
C LYS A 36 -17.29 -4.70 -2.16
N ASN A 37 -16.46 -4.96 -3.17
CA ASN A 37 -16.12 -3.99 -4.22
C ASN A 37 -15.54 -2.67 -3.70
N ARG A 38 -14.76 -2.71 -2.61
CA ARG A 38 -14.07 -1.55 -2.06
C ARG A 38 -12.81 -1.25 -2.85
N GLN A 39 -12.46 0.02 -2.90
CA GLN A 39 -11.20 0.47 -3.49
C GLN A 39 -10.06 0.22 -2.50
N ILE A 40 -8.92 -0.23 -3.01
CA ILE A 40 -7.66 -0.38 -2.29
C ILE A 40 -6.67 0.62 -2.88
N PHE A 41 -6.16 1.53 -2.07
CA PHE A 41 -5.11 2.47 -2.43
C PHE A 41 -3.79 2.03 -1.80
N ILE A 42 -2.72 2.02 -2.58
CA ILE A 42 -1.39 1.63 -2.09
C ILE A 42 -0.43 2.79 -2.35
N MET A 43 0.45 3.06 -1.38
CA MET A 43 1.41 4.16 -1.51
C MET A 43 2.72 3.88 -0.78
N GLY A 44 3.77 4.58 -1.19
CA GLY A 44 5.09 4.57 -0.59
C GLY A 44 6.05 5.48 -1.34
N ASN A 45 7.24 5.68 -0.83
CA ASN A 45 8.28 6.52 -1.43
C ASN A 45 9.46 5.66 -1.90
N GLY A 46 10.15 6.06 -2.96
CA GLY A 46 11.36 5.40 -3.44
C GLY A 46 11.15 3.91 -3.73
N GLY A 47 11.92 3.03 -3.09
CA GLY A 47 11.77 1.57 -3.22
C GLY A 47 10.38 1.08 -2.74
N SER A 48 9.80 1.72 -1.74
CA SER A 48 8.44 1.42 -1.29
C SER A 48 7.39 1.84 -2.32
N ALA A 49 7.65 2.87 -3.15
CA ALA A 49 6.79 3.21 -4.28
C ALA A 49 6.81 2.10 -5.34
N SER A 50 7.99 1.59 -5.69
CA SER A 50 8.11 0.47 -6.62
C SER A 50 7.37 -0.78 -6.11
N LEU A 51 7.45 -1.03 -4.80
CA LEU A 51 6.72 -2.13 -4.17
C LEU A 51 5.20 -1.90 -4.18
N ALA A 52 4.73 -0.66 -3.98
CA ALA A 52 3.32 -0.29 -4.08
C ALA A 52 2.76 -0.55 -5.49
N SER A 53 3.51 -0.15 -6.54
CA SER A 53 3.14 -0.41 -7.94
C SER A 53 3.12 -1.90 -8.25
N HIS A 54 4.14 -2.65 -7.78
CA HIS A 54 4.21 -4.10 -7.98
C HIS A 54 3.02 -4.80 -7.30
N PHE A 55 2.74 -4.46 -6.04
CA PHE A 55 1.64 -5.05 -5.29
C PHE A 55 0.27 -4.74 -5.92
N ALA A 56 0.06 -3.51 -6.42
CA ALA A 56 -1.15 -3.17 -7.17
C ALA A 56 -1.29 -3.99 -8.46
N THR A 57 -0.18 -4.25 -9.16
CA THR A 57 -0.16 -5.10 -10.36
C THR A 57 -0.52 -6.55 -10.03
N ASP A 58 0.07 -7.11 -8.97
CA ASP A 58 -0.20 -8.49 -8.56
C ASP A 58 -1.66 -8.67 -8.12
N MET A 59 -2.20 -7.74 -7.35
CA MET A 59 -3.62 -7.79 -6.97
C MET A 59 -4.55 -7.59 -8.15
N GLY A 60 -4.28 -6.63 -9.03
CA GLY A 60 -5.18 -6.27 -10.14
C GLY A 60 -5.15 -7.26 -11.29
N LYS A 61 -3.97 -7.80 -11.60
CA LYS A 61 -3.74 -8.71 -12.74
C LYS A 61 -3.35 -10.12 -12.33
N GLY A 62 -2.50 -10.26 -11.30
CA GLY A 62 -1.95 -11.56 -10.89
C GLY A 62 -2.99 -12.51 -10.29
N THR A 63 -4.11 -11.99 -9.79
CA THR A 63 -5.21 -12.78 -9.22
C THR A 63 -6.22 -13.29 -10.25
N LEU A 64 -6.04 -12.98 -11.54
CA LEU A 64 -6.95 -13.41 -12.60
C LEU A 64 -6.70 -14.86 -13.01
N ASN A 65 -7.77 -15.59 -13.23
CA ASN A 65 -7.74 -16.90 -13.88
C ASN A 65 -7.65 -16.77 -15.41
N ARG A 66 -7.72 -17.88 -16.13
CA ARG A 66 -7.60 -17.89 -17.60
C ARG A 66 -8.83 -17.38 -18.36
N HIS A 67 -9.97 -17.19 -17.69
CA HIS A 67 -11.23 -16.70 -18.27
C HIS A 67 -11.47 -15.28 -17.79
N TYR A 68 -10.98 -14.29 -18.54
CA TYR A 68 -10.86 -12.89 -18.10
C TYR A 68 -12.16 -12.08 -18.14
N ASP A 69 -13.20 -12.52 -18.85
CA ASP A 69 -14.29 -11.64 -19.24
C ASP A 69 -15.32 -11.41 -18.13
N ASP A 70 -15.59 -12.42 -17.30
CA ASP A 70 -16.65 -12.38 -16.28
C ASP A 70 -16.12 -12.44 -14.82
N GLU A 71 -14.80 -12.30 -14.63
CA GLU A 71 -14.21 -12.41 -13.29
C GLU A 71 -14.33 -11.11 -12.50
N LYS A 72 -14.74 -11.25 -11.26
CA LYS A 72 -14.64 -10.17 -10.29
C LYS A 72 -13.18 -9.79 -10.06
N ARG A 73 -12.90 -8.50 -9.99
CA ARG A 73 -11.55 -7.97 -9.89
C ARG A 73 -11.34 -7.20 -8.60
N PHE A 74 -10.11 -7.20 -8.09
CA PHE A 74 -9.70 -6.22 -7.11
C PHE A 74 -9.77 -4.83 -7.72
N LYS A 75 -10.36 -3.88 -7.00
CA LYS A 75 -10.26 -2.45 -7.30
C LYS A 75 -9.05 -1.92 -6.57
N VAL A 76 -7.91 -1.88 -7.23
CA VAL A 76 -6.64 -1.49 -6.63
C VAL A 76 -5.96 -0.41 -7.46
N THR A 77 -5.37 0.56 -6.78
CA THR A 77 -4.65 1.67 -7.40
C THR A 77 -3.42 2.01 -6.57
N SER A 78 -2.25 2.06 -7.20
CA SER A 78 -1.08 2.66 -6.60
C SER A 78 -1.12 4.17 -6.80
N LEU A 79 -1.05 4.94 -5.71
CA LEU A 79 -0.98 6.40 -5.73
C LEU A 79 0.39 6.91 -6.20
N THR A 80 1.34 6.01 -6.45
CA THR A 80 2.70 6.34 -6.90
C THR A 80 2.86 6.34 -8.42
N ASP A 81 1.87 5.85 -9.18
CA ASP A 81 2.05 5.55 -10.60
C ASP A 81 1.75 6.75 -11.52
N ASN A 82 0.96 7.70 -11.07
CA ASN A 82 0.67 8.90 -11.86
C ASN A 82 1.70 9.99 -11.57
N VAL A 83 2.79 9.98 -12.34
CA VAL A 83 3.89 10.95 -12.19
C VAL A 83 3.41 12.39 -12.38
N ALA A 84 2.47 12.65 -13.29
CA ALA A 84 1.95 14.00 -13.53
C ALA A 84 1.21 14.54 -12.29
N ILE A 85 0.37 13.75 -11.66
CA ILE A 85 -0.34 14.13 -10.43
C ILE A 85 0.65 14.35 -9.28
N LEU A 86 1.59 13.43 -9.08
CA LEU A 86 2.60 13.56 -8.02
C LEU A 86 3.42 14.84 -8.15
N THR A 87 3.92 15.12 -9.36
CA THR A 87 4.74 16.29 -9.62
C THR A 87 3.94 17.60 -9.56
N ALA A 88 2.67 17.61 -10.00
CA ALA A 88 1.80 18.77 -9.89
C ALA A 88 1.54 19.12 -8.40
N TYR A 89 1.11 18.18 -7.58
CA TYR A 89 0.90 18.45 -6.15
C TYR A 89 2.20 18.81 -5.42
N ALA A 90 3.32 18.17 -5.77
CA ALA A 90 4.60 18.51 -5.16
C ALA A 90 5.08 19.91 -5.51
N ASN A 91 4.85 20.37 -6.76
CA ASN A 91 5.24 21.68 -7.23
C ASN A 91 4.31 22.80 -6.72
N ASP A 92 2.99 22.58 -6.77
CA ASP A 92 2.01 23.63 -6.51
C ASP A 92 1.67 23.76 -5.02
N LEU A 93 1.81 22.68 -4.24
CA LEU A 93 1.57 22.66 -2.80
C LEU A 93 2.85 22.27 -2.05
N SER A 94 3.09 20.97 -1.89
CA SER A 94 4.30 20.42 -1.33
C SER A 94 4.36 18.90 -1.53
N PHE A 95 5.52 18.29 -1.35
CA PHE A 95 5.67 16.85 -1.46
C PHE A 95 4.86 16.08 -0.41
N GLU A 96 4.63 16.68 0.76
CA GLU A 96 3.82 16.12 1.84
C GLU A 96 2.34 15.96 1.45
N GLU A 97 1.88 16.70 0.45
CA GLU A 97 0.49 16.69 -0.02
C GLU A 97 0.23 15.67 -1.13
N CYS A 98 1.25 15.10 -1.77
CA CYS A 98 1.10 14.35 -3.01
C CYS A 98 0.20 13.11 -2.92
N PHE A 99 0.10 12.44 -1.77
CA PHE A 99 -0.78 11.30 -1.57
C PHE A 99 -2.15 11.69 -1.00
N VAL A 100 -2.17 12.57 0.00
CA VAL A 100 -3.42 12.95 0.65
C VAL A 100 -4.36 13.68 -0.31
N GLN A 101 -3.84 14.49 -1.23
CA GLN A 101 -4.67 15.17 -2.21
C GLN A 101 -5.31 14.21 -3.21
N GLN A 102 -4.61 13.15 -3.60
CA GLN A 102 -5.20 12.09 -4.41
C GLN A 102 -6.33 11.36 -3.65
N LEU A 103 -6.12 11.04 -2.37
CA LEU A 103 -7.15 10.42 -1.55
C LEU A 103 -8.38 11.31 -1.39
N ARG A 104 -8.22 12.63 -1.25
CA ARG A 104 -9.35 13.58 -1.17
C ARG A 104 -10.29 13.49 -2.38
N ASN A 105 -9.76 13.18 -3.55
CA ASN A 105 -10.52 13.03 -4.78
C ASN A 105 -11.17 11.63 -4.94
N LEU A 106 -10.62 10.60 -4.31
CA LEU A 106 -10.89 9.21 -4.69
C LEU A 106 -11.51 8.36 -3.60
N ILE A 107 -11.15 8.61 -2.31
CA ILE A 107 -11.47 7.71 -1.21
C ILE A 107 -12.93 7.81 -0.77
N ASN A 108 -13.52 6.67 -0.47
CA ASN A 108 -14.83 6.55 0.15
C ASN A 108 -14.73 5.84 1.51
N PRO A 109 -15.74 6.00 2.40
CA PRO A 109 -15.79 5.24 3.64
C PRO A 109 -15.73 3.73 3.38
N LYS A 110 -14.95 3.03 4.21
CA LYS A 110 -14.69 1.57 4.14
C LYS A 110 -13.79 1.13 2.99
N ASP A 111 -13.22 2.04 2.21
CA ASP A 111 -12.09 1.72 1.34
C ASP A 111 -10.86 1.34 2.18
N VAL A 112 -9.84 0.82 1.53
CA VAL A 112 -8.59 0.39 2.20
C VAL A 112 -7.44 1.24 1.72
N VAL A 113 -6.60 1.70 2.64
CA VAL A 113 -5.34 2.39 2.33
C VAL A 113 -4.18 1.60 2.92
N LEU A 114 -3.28 1.12 2.05
CA LEU A 114 -2.08 0.39 2.43
C LEU A 114 -0.86 1.28 2.21
N ALA A 115 -0.16 1.56 3.29
CA ALA A 115 1.04 2.39 3.31
C ALA A 115 2.29 1.52 3.48
N ILE A 116 3.27 1.68 2.59
CA ILE A 116 4.56 1.01 2.67
C ILE A 116 5.63 2.06 2.98
N THR A 117 6.26 1.97 4.16
CA THR A 117 7.25 2.94 4.61
C THR A 117 8.26 2.30 5.56
N GLY A 118 9.53 2.24 5.20
CA GLY A 118 10.56 1.63 6.03
C GLY A 118 10.66 2.27 7.42
N SER A 119 10.67 3.60 7.49
CA SER A 119 10.81 4.36 8.76
C SER A 119 9.51 4.59 9.51
N GLY A 120 8.35 4.43 8.86
CA GLY A 120 7.07 4.82 9.42
C GLY A 120 6.83 6.34 9.58
N ASN A 121 7.80 7.17 9.19
CA ASN A 121 7.83 8.62 9.52
C ASN A 121 7.76 9.55 8.30
N SER A 122 7.49 9.04 7.11
CA SER A 122 7.36 9.89 5.91
C SER A 122 6.10 10.75 6.00
N GLU A 123 6.25 12.07 6.03
CA GLU A 123 5.15 13.02 6.26
C GLU A 123 4.02 12.90 5.25
N ASN A 124 4.32 12.72 3.95
CA ASN A 124 3.29 12.50 2.93
C ASN A 124 2.47 11.22 3.17
N VAL A 125 3.09 10.16 3.68
CA VAL A 125 2.41 8.92 4.05
C VAL A 125 1.56 9.13 5.29
N LEU A 126 2.09 9.78 6.33
CA LEU A 126 1.39 10.03 7.58
C LEU A 126 0.14 10.90 7.37
N ARG A 127 0.23 11.96 6.55
CA ARG A 127 -0.94 12.79 6.20
C ARG A 127 -2.02 12.00 5.50
N ALA A 128 -1.64 11.17 4.54
CA ALA A 128 -2.56 10.32 3.80
C ALA A 128 -3.26 9.28 4.70
N VAL A 129 -2.52 8.58 5.56
CA VAL A 129 -3.09 7.62 6.53
C VAL A 129 -4.02 8.31 7.52
N THR A 130 -3.61 9.47 8.05
CA THR A 130 -4.44 10.26 8.96
C THR A 130 -5.76 10.70 8.31
N TYR A 131 -5.71 11.13 7.06
CA TYR A 131 -6.91 11.51 6.32
C TYR A 131 -7.81 10.30 6.05
N ALA A 132 -7.24 9.17 5.61
CA ALA A 132 -7.96 7.94 5.37
C ALA A 132 -8.71 7.46 6.63
N SER A 133 -8.04 7.46 7.77
CA SER A 133 -8.66 7.12 9.07
C SER A 133 -9.84 8.03 9.42
N LYS A 134 -9.71 9.34 9.19
CA LYS A 134 -10.80 10.32 9.42
C LYS A 134 -12.01 10.12 8.49
N THR A 135 -11.81 9.50 7.33
CA THR A 135 -12.89 9.17 6.38
C THR A 135 -13.50 7.79 6.61
N ASN A 136 -13.20 7.13 7.71
CA ASN A 136 -13.62 5.76 8.04
C ASN A 136 -13.17 4.72 7.00
N ALA A 137 -12.02 4.92 6.38
CA ALA A 137 -11.33 3.90 5.62
C ALA A 137 -10.47 3.03 6.55
N THR A 138 -10.25 1.78 6.16
CA THR A 138 -9.33 0.88 6.86
C THR A 138 -7.90 1.20 6.45
N THR A 139 -7.00 1.35 7.42
CA THR A 139 -5.58 1.64 7.15
C THR A 139 -4.70 0.45 7.54
N ILE A 140 -3.76 0.12 6.66
CA ILE A 140 -2.75 -0.94 6.84
C ILE A 140 -1.38 -0.30 6.69
N GLY A 141 -0.44 -0.59 7.60
CA GLY A 141 0.94 -0.12 7.54
C GLY A 141 1.93 -1.27 7.43
N PHE A 142 2.80 -1.23 6.41
CA PHE A 142 4.00 -2.06 6.34
C PHE A 142 5.20 -1.19 6.68
N THR A 143 5.77 -1.42 7.86
CA THR A 143 6.90 -0.66 8.40
C THR A 143 8.10 -1.57 8.63
N GLY A 144 9.32 -1.03 8.58
CA GLY A 144 10.55 -1.79 8.70
C GLY A 144 11.29 -1.57 10.02
N PHE A 145 11.40 -0.32 10.46
CA PHE A 145 12.20 0.04 11.65
C PHE A 145 11.69 1.33 12.30
#